data_aa1af0f36de96a222231ef889e3338df
#
_entry.id   aa1af0f36de96a222231ef889e3338df
#
_cell.length_a   1.000
_cell.length_b   1.000
_cell.length_c   1.000
_cell.angle_alpha   90.00
_cell.angle_beta   90.00
_cell.angle_gamma   90.00
#
_symmetry.space_group_name_H-M   'P 1'
#
loop_
_entity.id
_entity.type
_entity.pdbx_description
1 polymer ?
#
loop_
_entity_poly.entity_id
_entity_poly.type
_entity_poly.pdbx_seq_one_letter_code
_entity_poly.pdbx_strand_id
1 'polypeptide(L)' 'MYHFTLKFANKYVGGMTVGYTINVSSPQNPPAPSDIEKALLNAGFSQSDARRFSEPTYWSR' A
#
# COMPACT_ATOMS: atom_id res chain seq x y z
N MET A 1 -6.82 -1.42 16.61
CA MET A 1 -6.04 -1.51 15.37
C MET A 1 -6.93 -2.01 14.24
N TYR A 2 -6.87 -1.36 13.09
CA TYR A 2 -7.63 -1.74 11.92
C TYR A 2 -6.78 -2.62 11.01
N HIS A 3 -7.43 -3.58 10.34
CA HIS A 3 -6.78 -4.46 9.38
C HIS A 3 -7.44 -4.26 8.02
N PHE A 4 -6.63 -4.00 7.01
CA PHE A 4 -7.12 -3.71 5.66
C PHE A 4 -6.50 -4.67 4.66
N THR A 5 -7.28 -5.11 3.69
CA THR A 5 -6.77 -5.68 2.46
C THR A 5 -6.91 -4.61 1.39
N LEU A 6 -5.78 -4.09 0.91
CA LEU A 6 -5.77 -3.02 -0.07
C LEU A 6 -5.42 -3.57 -1.44
N LYS A 7 -6.11 -3.06 -2.46
CA LYS A 7 -5.88 -3.42 -3.86
C LYS A 7 -5.33 -2.21 -4.59
N PHE A 8 -4.23 -2.38 -5.33
CA PHE A 8 -3.66 -1.29 -6.11
C PHE A 8 -4.60 -0.93 -7.25
N ALA A 9 -4.98 0.34 -7.33
CA ALA A 9 -6.04 0.80 -8.24
C ALA A 9 -5.58 1.89 -9.21
N ASN A 10 -4.33 2.35 -9.13
CA ASN A 10 -3.85 3.44 -9.97
C ASN A 10 -3.15 2.91 -11.22
N LYS A 11 -3.85 2.89 -12.36
CA LYS A 11 -3.30 2.40 -13.62
C LYS A 11 -2.30 3.35 -14.28
N TYR A 12 -2.17 4.58 -13.78
CA TYR A 12 -1.29 5.59 -14.35
C TYR A 12 0.12 5.57 -13.76
N VAL A 13 0.33 4.82 -12.69
CA VAL A 13 1.62 4.70 -12.03
C VAL A 13 2.28 3.40 -12.47
N GLY A 14 3.45 3.50 -13.12
CA GLY A 14 4.18 2.32 -13.55
C GLY A 14 4.91 1.65 -12.39
N GLY A 15 5.25 0.35 -12.57
CA GLY A 15 6.02 -0.42 -11.60
C GLY A 15 5.21 -1.23 -10.61
N MET A 16 3.88 -1.10 -10.64
CA MET A 16 2.99 -1.89 -9.79
C MET A 16 1.84 -2.41 -10.63
N THR A 17 1.47 -3.68 -10.43
CA THR A 17 0.35 -4.29 -11.14
C THR A 17 -0.96 -3.85 -10.52
N VAL A 18 -1.86 -3.32 -11.34
CA VAL A 18 -3.24 -3.02 -10.90
C VAL A 18 -3.90 -4.33 -10.47
N GLY A 19 -4.52 -4.31 -9.30
CA GLY A 19 -5.13 -5.48 -8.71
C GLY A 19 -4.24 -6.22 -7.71
N TYR A 20 -2.97 -5.82 -7.58
CA TYR A 20 -2.09 -6.38 -6.57
C TYR A 20 -2.63 -6.03 -5.17
N THR A 21 -2.66 -7.02 -4.27
CA THR A 21 -3.22 -6.83 -2.93
C THR A 21 -2.14 -6.93 -1.86
N ILE A 22 -2.30 -6.12 -0.81
CA ILE A 22 -1.46 -6.19 0.38
C ILE A 22 -2.36 -6.16 1.62
N ASN A 23 -1.85 -6.71 2.71
CA ASN A 23 -2.52 -6.64 4.01
C ASN A 23 -1.81 -5.58 4.85
N VAL A 24 -2.58 -4.61 5.33
CA VAL A 24 -2.07 -3.48 6.10
C VAL A 24 -2.76 -3.43 7.45
N SER A 25 -1.97 -3.28 8.51
CA SER A 25 -2.50 -3.01 9.85
C SER A 25 -2.17 -1.58 10.21
N SER A 26 -3.15 -0.82 10.71
CA SER A 26 -2.97 0.58 11.04
C SER A 26 -3.85 0.96 12.23
N PRO A 27 -3.36 1.83 13.13
CA PRO A 27 -4.22 2.39 14.16
C PRO A 27 -5.19 3.45 13.61
N GLN A 28 -5.07 3.79 12.33
CA GLN A 28 -5.88 4.81 11.67
C GLN A 28 -6.77 4.20 10.59
N ASN A 29 -7.89 4.85 10.33
CA ASN A 29 -8.80 4.53 9.25
C ASN A 29 -9.19 5.84 8.54
N PRO A 30 -8.71 6.09 7.30
CA PRO A 30 -7.92 5.21 6.43
C PRO A 30 -6.50 4.97 6.96
N PRO A 31 -5.80 3.92 6.47
CA PRO A 31 -4.45 3.63 6.94
C PRO A 31 -3.48 4.75 6.58
N ALA A 32 -2.53 5.00 7.47
CA ALA A 32 -1.51 6.01 7.24
C ALA A 32 -0.53 5.55 6.16
N PRO A 33 0.09 6.48 5.39
CA PRO A 33 1.08 6.10 4.38
C PRO A 33 2.24 5.29 4.96
N SER A 34 2.68 5.58 6.18
CA SER A 34 3.76 4.83 6.81
C SER A 34 3.40 3.37 7.05
N ASP A 35 2.14 3.07 7.31
CA ASP A 35 1.68 1.69 7.52
C ASP A 35 1.62 0.94 6.19
N ILE A 36 1.25 1.62 5.10
CA ILE A 36 1.27 1.05 3.76
C ILE A 36 2.71 0.77 3.34
N GLU A 37 3.63 1.69 3.60
CA GLU A 37 5.05 1.51 3.34
C GLU A 37 5.58 0.26 4.06
N LYS A 38 5.24 0.11 5.33
CA LYS A 38 5.64 -1.06 6.12
C LYS A 38 5.15 -2.37 5.49
N ALA A 39 3.89 -2.39 5.07
CA ALA A 39 3.30 -3.58 4.45
C ALA A 39 4.03 -3.93 3.15
N LEU A 40 4.39 -2.92 2.36
CA LEU A 40 5.12 -3.13 1.12
C LEU A 40 6.54 -3.64 1.38
N LEU A 41 7.23 -3.12 2.39
CA LEU A 41 8.53 -3.64 2.79
C LEU A 41 8.45 -5.10 3.21
N ASN A 42 7.42 -5.47 3.97
CA ASN A 42 7.21 -6.85 4.38
C ASN A 42 6.87 -7.76 3.19
N ALA A 43 6.31 -7.21 2.14
CA ALA A 43 6.00 -7.96 0.91
C ALA A 43 7.22 -8.13 0.00
N GLY A 44 8.37 -7.53 0.33
CA GLY A 44 9.60 -7.70 -0.42
C GLY A 44 9.96 -6.52 -1.32
N PHE A 45 9.23 -5.43 -1.28
CA PHE A 45 9.57 -4.24 -2.06
C PHE A 45 10.76 -3.52 -1.44
N SER A 46 11.55 -2.83 -2.28
CA SER A 46 12.63 -1.98 -1.80
C SER A 46 12.06 -0.76 -1.06
N GLN A 47 12.88 -0.11 -0.25
CA GLN A 47 12.42 1.06 0.51
C GLN A 47 11.96 2.19 -0.41
N SER A 48 12.66 2.43 -1.52
CA SER A 48 12.24 3.48 -2.45
C SER A 48 10.92 3.14 -3.14
N ASP A 49 10.70 1.87 -3.50
CA ASP A 49 9.43 1.44 -4.07
C ASP A 49 8.31 1.48 -3.04
N ALA A 50 8.58 1.06 -1.81
CA ALA A 50 7.59 1.11 -0.75
C ALA A 50 7.12 2.54 -0.49
N ARG A 51 8.04 3.50 -0.49
CA ARG A 51 7.69 4.92 -0.34
C ARG A 51 6.90 5.44 -1.53
N ARG A 52 7.32 5.07 -2.73
CA ARG A 52 6.67 5.51 -3.97
C ARG A 52 5.22 5.07 -4.03
N PHE A 53 4.92 3.86 -3.58
CA PHE A 53 3.60 3.27 -3.67
C PHE A 53 2.81 3.36 -2.36
N SER A 54 3.29 4.11 -1.36
CA SER A 54 2.60 4.24 -0.07
C SER A 54 1.47 5.26 -0.06
N GLU A 55 1.21 5.93 -1.17
CA GLU A 55 0.15 6.93 -1.28
C GLU A 55 -1.22 6.26 -1.11
N PRO A 56 -2.02 6.64 -0.08
CA PRO A 56 -3.30 5.98 0.16
C PRO A 56 -4.29 6.05 -1.00
N THR A 57 -4.19 7.10 -1.83
CA THR A 57 -5.08 7.27 -2.98
C THR A 57 -4.82 6.26 -4.10
N TYR A 58 -3.68 5.59 -4.09
CA TYR A 58 -3.36 4.56 -5.08
C TYR A 58 -4.04 3.22 -4.77
N TRP A 59 -4.56 3.06 -3.57
CA TRP A 59 -5.09 1.78 -3.08
C TRP A 59 -6.59 1.89 -2.81
N SER A 60 -7.32 0.83 -3.11
CA SER A 60 -8.73 0.71 -2.75
C SER A 60 -8.92 -0.40 -1.72
N ARG A 61 -9.96 -0.24 -0.91
CA ARG A 61 -10.31 -1.23 0.12
C ARG A 61 -11.39 -2.17 -0.35
#